data_dcf27b9f794e869ab480b0c47314c1b0
#
_entry.id   dcf27b9f794e869ab480b0c47314c1b0
#
_cell.length_a   1.000
_cell.length_b   1.000
_cell.length_c   1.000
_cell.angle_alpha   90.00
_cell.angle_beta   90.00
_cell.angle_gamma   90.00
#
_symmetry.space_group_name_H-M   'P 1'
#
loop_
_entity.id
_entity.type
_entity.pdbx_description
1 polymer ?
#
loop_
_entity_poly.entity_id
_entity_poly.type
_entity_poly.pdbx_seq_one_letter_code
_entity_poly.pdbx_strand_id
1 'polypeptide(L)'
;TIKRRAVHVVSENERVKMSMEMLKNNDILGFGELLTASHMSLEKDYEVTGIHLDTLVHEALKIEGCIGARMTGAGFGGCAIALVDNAKVIEFKEKVSVAYEEVTKIKPSFYTSNIGEGTHVLN
;
A
#
# COMPACT_ATOMS: atom_id res chain seq x y z
N THR A 1 -18.46 15.35 -3.63
CA THR A 1 -16.99 15.43 -3.46
C THR A 1 -16.61 15.60 -2.00
N ILE A 2 -17.14 16.59 -1.31
CA ILE A 2 -16.87 16.78 0.13
C ILE A 2 -17.32 15.57 0.92
N LYS A 3 -18.46 14.99 0.60
CA LYS A 3 -18.99 13.80 1.27
C LYS A 3 -18.03 12.60 1.11
N ARG A 4 -17.51 12.37 -0.09
CA ARG A 4 -16.58 11.26 -0.32
C ARG A 4 -15.28 11.43 0.47
N ARG A 5 -14.78 12.65 0.53
CA ARG A 5 -13.57 12.94 1.32
C ARG A 5 -13.80 12.78 2.81
N ALA A 6 -14.98 13.18 3.30
CA ALA A 6 -15.34 12.94 4.69
C ALA A 6 -15.46 11.45 5.00
N VAL A 7 -16.04 10.67 4.09
CA VAL A 7 -16.11 9.20 4.23
C VAL A 7 -14.72 8.60 4.34
N HIS A 8 -13.77 9.05 3.51
CA HIS A 8 -12.39 8.57 3.60
C HIS A 8 -11.80 8.86 4.97
N VAL A 9 -11.89 10.09 5.47
CA VAL A 9 -11.30 10.48 6.76
C VAL A 9 -11.87 9.64 7.90
N VAL A 10 -13.18 9.49 7.97
CA VAL A 10 -13.84 8.72 9.04
C VAL A 10 -13.47 7.24 8.95
N SER A 11 -13.53 6.64 7.76
CA SER A 11 -13.20 5.23 7.58
C SER A 11 -11.72 4.96 7.80
N GLU A 12 -10.84 5.90 7.46
CA GLU A 12 -9.42 5.75 7.69
C GLU A 12 -9.08 5.76 9.18
N ASN A 13 -9.74 6.60 9.96
CA ASN A 13 -9.57 6.59 11.42
C ASN A 13 -9.95 5.24 12.02
N GLU A 14 -11.02 4.62 11.55
CA GLU A 14 -11.41 3.29 11.99
C GLU A 14 -10.38 2.24 11.55
N ARG A 15 -9.84 2.34 10.34
CA ARG A 15 -8.81 1.42 9.87
C ARG A 15 -7.54 1.50 10.71
N VAL A 16 -7.15 2.69 11.16
CA VAL A 16 -5.99 2.85 12.04
C VAL A 16 -6.21 2.07 13.35
N LYS A 17 -7.38 2.22 13.95
CA LYS A 17 -7.72 1.49 15.18
C LYS A 17 -7.71 -0.02 14.99
N MET A 18 -8.31 -0.50 13.90
CA MET A 18 -8.33 -1.92 13.56
C MET A 18 -6.94 -2.47 13.28
N SER A 19 -6.09 -1.67 12.62
CA SER A 19 -4.71 -2.05 12.34
C SER A 19 -3.91 -2.29 13.62
N MET A 20 -4.10 -1.44 14.62
CA MET A 20 -3.43 -1.61 15.92
C MET A 20 -3.82 -2.94 16.58
N GLU A 21 -5.10 -3.30 16.53
CA GLU A 21 -5.56 -4.59 17.08
C GLU A 21 -4.99 -5.78 16.30
N MET A 22 -4.97 -5.69 14.97
CA MET A 22 -4.43 -6.76 14.13
C MET A 22 -2.94 -6.98 14.36
N LEU A 23 -2.17 -5.90 14.50
CA LEU A 23 -0.75 -6.00 14.80
C LEU A 23 -0.50 -6.59 16.19
N LYS A 24 -1.32 -6.24 17.19
CA LYS A 24 -1.24 -6.84 18.52
C LYS A 24 -1.49 -8.35 18.49
N ASN A 25 -2.38 -8.79 17.62
CA ASN A 25 -2.77 -10.19 17.49
C ASN A 25 -1.93 -10.94 16.44
N ASN A 26 -0.90 -10.33 15.88
CA ASN A 26 -0.07 -10.88 14.80
C ASN A 26 -0.88 -11.27 13.56
N ASP A 27 -1.97 -10.57 13.30
CA ASP A 27 -2.81 -10.79 12.12
C ASP A 27 -2.28 -9.98 10.94
N ILE A 28 -1.23 -10.47 10.31
CA ILE A 28 -0.56 -9.78 9.20
C ILE A 28 -1.44 -9.78 7.95
N LEU A 29 -2.18 -10.86 7.70
CA LEU A 29 -3.09 -10.92 6.54
C LEU A 29 -4.20 -9.88 6.67
N GLY A 30 -4.80 -9.76 7.85
CA GLY A 30 -5.81 -8.74 8.11
C GLY A 30 -5.26 -7.33 8.00
N PHE A 31 -4.04 -7.11 8.49
CA PHE A 31 -3.36 -5.83 8.33
C PHE A 31 -3.14 -5.49 6.85
N GLY A 32 -2.72 -6.47 6.04
CA GLY A 32 -2.57 -6.28 4.60
C GLY A 32 -3.87 -5.90 3.91
N GLU A 33 -4.98 -6.51 4.31
CA GLU A 33 -6.30 -6.16 3.78
C GLU A 33 -6.67 -4.72 4.11
N LEU A 34 -6.33 -4.25 5.32
CA LEU A 34 -6.58 -2.85 5.70
C LEU A 34 -5.72 -1.87 4.92
N LEU A 35 -4.47 -2.21 4.63
CA LEU A 35 -3.62 -1.40 3.75
C LEU A 35 -4.27 -1.22 2.38
N THR A 36 -4.74 -2.31 1.80
CA THR A 36 -5.40 -2.30 0.50
C THR A 36 -6.70 -1.47 0.55
N ALA A 37 -7.51 -1.66 1.58
CA ALA A 37 -8.74 -0.89 1.76
C ALA A 37 -8.45 0.61 1.90
N SER A 38 -7.38 0.97 2.60
CA SER A 38 -6.93 2.35 2.72
C SER A 38 -6.61 2.95 1.34
N HIS A 39 -5.86 2.21 0.51
CA HIS A 39 -5.53 2.68 -0.83
C HIS A 39 -6.78 2.86 -1.69
N MET A 40 -7.70 1.91 -1.65
CA MET A 40 -8.94 1.99 -2.43
C MET A 40 -9.78 3.21 -2.02
N SER A 41 -9.81 3.53 -0.74
CA SER A 41 -10.50 4.73 -0.24
C SER A 41 -9.80 6.01 -0.70
N LEU A 42 -8.46 6.05 -0.67
CA LEU A 42 -7.69 7.18 -1.19
C LEU A 42 -7.95 7.40 -2.69
N GLU A 43 -8.00 6.31 -3.44
CA GLU A 43 -8.26 6.36 -4.88
C GLU A 43 -9.66 6.86 -5.20
N LYS A 44 -10.67 6.30 -4.56
CA LYS A 44 -12.08 6.52 -4.90
C LYS A 44 -12.73 7.66 -4.17
N ASP A 45 -12.42 7.82 -2.90
CA ASP A 45 -13.11 8.79 -2.03
C ASP A 45 -12.33 10.10 -1.86
N TYR A 46 -11.01 10.03 -1.84
CA TYR A 46 -10.17 11.20 -1.68
C TYR A 46 -9.50 11.67 -2.97
N GLU A 47 -9.29 10.76 -3.92
CA GLU A 47 -8.81 11.06 -5.28
C GLU A 47 -7.42 11.68 -5.35
N VAL A 48 -6.48 11.17 -4.53
CA VAL A 48 -5.12 11.72 -4.44
C VAL A 48 -4.03 10.80 -5.01
N THR A 49 -4.40 9.64 -5.55
CA THR A 49 -3.40 8.63 -5.95
C THR A 49 -2.86 8.83 -7.37
N GLY A 50 -3.71 8.92 -8.37
CA GLY A 50 -3.30 9.06 -9.76
C GLY A 50 -2.91 7.73 -10.42
N ILE A 51 -2.79 7.76 -11.75
CA ILE A 51 -2.62 6.53 -12.54
C ILE A 51 -1.33 5.76 -12.23
N HIS A 52 -0.22 6.45 -11.96
CA HIS A 52 1.03 5.77 -11.69
C HIS A 52 0.98 4.94 -10.41
N LEU A 53 0.49 5.54 -9.32
CA LEU A 53 0.35 4.83 -8.06
C LEU A 53 -0.74 3.76 -8.11
N ASP A 54 -1.85 4.04 -8.78
CA ASP A 54 -2.94 3.07 -8.91
C ASP A 54 -2.47 1.85 -9.70
N THR A 55 -1.74 2.05 -10.80
CA THR A 55 -1.18 0.96 -11.57
C THR A 55 -0.23 0.13 -10.73
N LEU A 56 0.67 0.78 -10.01
CA LEU A 56 1.64 0.10 -9.18
C LEU A 56 0.96 -0.77 -8.12
N VAL A 57 -0.01 -0.22 -7.42
CA VAL A 57 -0.74 -0.96 -6.37
C VAL A 57 -1.59 -2.08 -6.97
N HIS A 58 -2.33 -1.82 -8.05
CA HIS A 58 -3.18 -2.82 -8.67
C HIS A 58 -2.36 -4.00 -9.21
N GLU A 59 -1.23 -3.73 -9.83
CA GLU A 59 -0.35 -4.79 -10.33
C GLU A 59 0.30 -5.57 -9.17
N ALA A 60 0.69 -4.86 -8.11
CA ALA A 60 1.23 -5.51 -6.92
C ALA A 60 0.24 -6.49 -6.31
N LEU A 61 -1.02 -6.12 -6.22
CA LEU A 61 -2.06 -6.96 -5.61
C LEU A 61 -2.37 -8.23 -6.40
N LYS A 62 -2.02 -8.27 -7.68
CA LYS A 62 -2.20 -9.47 -8.51
C LYS A 62 -1.15 -10.54 -8.26
N ILE A 63 -0.06 -10.21 -7.61
CA ILE A 63 1.05 -11.13 -7.41
C ILE A 63 0.80 -12.02 -6.20
N GLU A 64 0.98 -13.33 -6.37
CA GLU A 64 0.91 -14.28 -5.26
C GLU A 64 1.97 -13.94 -4.23
N GLY A 65 1.57 -13.90 -2.97
CA GLY A 65 2.48 -13.53 -1.87
C GLY A 65 2.39 -12.07 -1.46
N CYS A 66 1.73 -11.22 -2.25
CA CYS A 66 1.45 -9.85 -1.84
C CYS A 66 0.23 -9.85 -0.92
N ILE A 67 0.42 -9.41 0.31
CA ILE A 67 -0.61 -9.41 1.34
C ILE A 67 -1.45 -8.13 1.29
N GLY A 68 -0.83 -7.03 0.91
CA GLY A 68 -1.51 -5.76 0.78
C GLY A 68 -0.57 -4.70 0.26
N ALA A 69 -1.13 -3.62 -0.28
CA ALA A 69 -0.35 -2.53 -0.84
C ALA A 69 -1.14 -1.22 -0.78
N ARG A 70 -0.41 -0.12 -0.61
CA ARG A 70 -1.02 1.22 -0.64
C ARG A 70 0.04 2.28 -0.97
N MET A 71 -0.43 3.45 -1.39
CA MET A 71 0.47 4.59 -1.50
C MET A 71 0.93 5.06 -0.13
N THR A 72 2.04 5.79 -0.08
CA THR A 72 2.56 6.39 1.15
C THR A 72 2.90 7.87 0.91
N GLY A 73 2.90 8.65 1.97
CA GLY A 73 3.13 10.09 1.89
C GLY A 73 1.90 10.84 1.36
N ALA A 74 2.14 11.93 0.66
CA ALA A 74 1.06 12.78 0.13
C ALA A 74 0.36 12.22 -1.10
N GLY A 75 0.90 11.20 -1.74
CA GLY A 75 0.38 10.64 -2.98
C GLY A 75 0.89 11.39 -4.20
N PHE A 76 0.00 11.63 -5.17
CA PHE A 76 0.30 12.40 -6.40
C PHE A 76 1.51 11.89 -7.18
N GLY A 77 1.60 10.56 -7.37
CA GLY A 77 2.66 9.94 -8.14
C GLY A 77 3.95 9.65 -7.38
N GLY A 78 3.91 9.70 -6.04
CA GLY A 78 5.07 9.43 -5.18
C GLY A 78 5.41 7.94 -5.06
N CYS A 79 5.33 7.40 -3.86
CA CYS A 79 5.74 6.03 -3.55
C CYS A 79 4.57 5.18 -3.09
N ALA A 80 4.75 3.88 -3.21
CA ALA A 80 3.84 2.89 -2.63
C ALA A 80 4.62 1.91 -1.76
N ILE A 81 3.95 1.31 -0.80
CA ILE A 81 4.50 0.22 -0.01
C ILE A 81 3.65 -1.03 -0.23
N ALA A 82 4.29 -2.18 -0.12
CA ALA A 82 3.60 -3.46 -0.21
C ALA A 82 4.17 -4.41 0.83
N LEU A 83 3.29 -5.22 1.41
CA LEU A 83 3.69 -6.33 2.25
C LEU A 83 3.75 -7.58 1.40
N VAL A 84 4.91 -8.21 1.30
CA VAL A 84 5.13 -9.36 0.44
C VAL A 84 5.82 -10.47 1.25
N ASP A 85 5.37 -11.71 1.04
CA ASP A 85 6.03 -12.87 1.61
C ASP A 85 7.50 -12.91 1.16
N ASN A 86 8.43 -13.12 2.10
CA ASN A 86 9.86 -13.14 1.81
C ASN A 86 10.22 -14.09 0.67
N ALA A 87 9.56 -15.23 0.57
CA ALA A 87 9.81 -16.21 -0.47
C ALA A 87 9.38 -15.74 -1.87
N LYS A 88 8.57 -14.70 -1.95
CA LYS A 88 7.99 -14.19 -3.22
C LYS A 88 8.55 -12.82 -3.64
N VAL A 89 9.48 -12.25 -2.89
CA VAL A 89 9.99 -10.90 -3.16
C VAL A 89 10.61 -10.76 -4.54
N ILE A 90 11.44 -11.72 -4.95
CA ILE A 90 12.12 -11.66 -6.26
C ILE A 90 11.10 -11.72 -7.38
N GLU A 91 10.17 -12.68 -7.32
CA GLU A 91 9.10 -12.82 -8.30
C GLU A 91 8.22 -11.57 -8.35
N PHE A 92 7.88 -11.03 -7.18
CA PHE A 92 7.11 -9.80 -7.06
C PHE A 92 7.78 -8.64 -7.82
N LYS A 93 9.07 -8.41 -7.57
CA LYS A 93 9.81 -7.33 -8.23
C LYS A 93 9.83 -7.48 -9.74
N GLU A 94 10.06 -8.70 -10.24
CA GLU A 94 10.10 -8.96 -11.67
C GLU A 94 8.75 -8.72 -12.35
N LYS A 95 7.69 -9.29 -11.80
CA LYS A 95 6.36 -9.21 -12.40
C LYS A 95 5.78 -7.79 -12.33
N VAL A 96 5.91 -7.13 -11.19
CA VAL A 96 5.42 -5.76 -11.03
C VAL A 96 6.19 -4.80 -11.93
N SER A 97 7.51 -4.97 -12.04
CA SER A 97 8.34 -4.13 -12.89
C SER A 97 7.88 -4.19 -14.35
N VAL A 98 7.66 -5.40 -14.88
CA VAL A 98 7.21 -5.58 -16.25
C VAL A 98 5.83 -4.96 -16.47
N ALA A 99 4.88 -5.27 -15.60
CA ALA A 99 3.51 -4.78 -15.72
C ALA A 99 3.41 -3.27 -15.61
N TYR A 100 4.12 -2.69 -14.65
CA TYR A 100 4.12 -1.24 -14.43
C TYR A 100 4.75 -0.50 -15.60
N GLU A 101 5.90 -0.95 -16.08
CA GLU A 101 6.58 -0.34 -17.22
C GLU A 101 5.76 -0.44 -18.50
N GLU A 102 5.03 -1.53 -18.69
CA GLU A 102 4.15 -1.73 -19.85
C GLU A 102 3.03 -0.68 -19.90
N VAL A 103 2.47 -0.32 -18.75
CA VAL A 103 1.38 0.66 -18.67
C VAL A 103 1.88 2.09 -18.65
N THR A 104 2.89 2.38 -17.82
CA THR A 104 3.33 3.75 -17.55
C THR A 104 4.54 4.18 -18.40
N LYS A 105 5.25 3.25 -19.03
CA LYS A 105 6.50 3.47 -19.77
C LYS A 105 7.64 3.95 -18.86
N ILE A 106 7.49 3.79 -17.55
CA ILE A 106 8.48 4.18 -16.54
C ILE A 106 8.93 2.91 -15.82
N LYS A 107 10.23 2.78 -15.59
CA LYS A 107 10.79 1.66 -14.84
C LYS A 107 10.72 1.97 -13.35
N PRO A 108 10.05 1.11 -12.55
CA PRO A 108 9.98 1.36 -11.11
C PRO A 108 11.29 1.01 -10.41
N SER A 109 11.54 1.67 -9.28
CA SER A 109 12.65 1.33 -8.38
C SER A 109 12.09 0.65 -7.14
N PHE A 110 12.80 -0.36 -6.65
CA PHE A 110 12.37 -1.14 -5.49
C PHE A 110 13.38 -1.04 -4.36
N TYR A 111 12.87 -0.88 -3.14
CA TYR A 111 13.66 -0.88 -1.91
C TYR A 111 13.02 -1.88 -0.96
N THR A 112 13.83 -2.80 -0.46
CA THR A 112 13.36 -3.85 0.45
C THR A 112 13.84 -3.56 1.86
N SER A 113 12.94 -3.65 2.84
CA SER A 113 13.31 -3.52 4.24
C SER A 113 12.44 -4.41 5.10
N ASN A 114 12.91 -4.69 6.30
CA ASN A 114 12.14 -5.40 7.31
C ASN A 114 11.42 -4.39 8.20
N ILE A 115 10.45 -4.88 8.96
CA ILE A 115 9.72 -4.05 9.92
C ILE A 115 10.70 -3.62 11.01
N GLY A 116 10.81 -2.31 11.22
CA GLY A 116 11.66 -1.74 12.24
C GLY A 116 10.92 -1.50 13.56
N GLU A 117 11.59 -0.84 14.49
CA GLU A 117 11.02 -0.56 15.82
C GLU A 117 10.01 0.60 15.80
N GLY A 118 9.94 1.34 14.71
CA GLY A 118 9.09 2.50 14.60
C GLY A 118 9.76 3.77 15.11
N THR A 119 8.99 4.84 15.22
CA THR A 119 9.48 6.13 15.69
C THR A 119 9.78 6.07 17.19
N HIS A 120 10.96 6.52 17.59
CA HIS A 120 11.37 6.55 19.00
C HIS A 120 12.39 7.66 19.25
N VAL A 121 12.63 7.96 20.52
CA VAL A 121 13.61 8.97 20.90
C VAL A 121 15.03 8.42 20.71
N LEU A 122 15.85 9.18 20.01
CA LEU A 122 17.27 8.82 19.85
C LEU A 122 18.07 9.18 21.10
N ASN A 123 18.89 8.27 21.54
CA ASN A 123 19.78 8.48 22.68
C ASN A 123 21.22 8.70 22.25
#